data_5cf1981e84869d89f354dbb2f14bed3a
#
_entry.id   5cf1981e84869d89f354dbb2f14bed3a
#
_cell.length_a   1.000
_cell.length_b   1.000
_cell.length_c   1.000
_cell.angle_alpha   90.00
_cell.angle_beta   90.00
_cell.angle_gamma   90.00
#
_symmetry.space_group_name_H-M   'P 1'
#
loop_
_entity.id
_entity.type
_entity.pdbx_description
1 polymer ?
#
loop_
_entity_poly.entity_id
_entity_poly.type
_entity_poly.pdbx_seq_one_letter_code
_entity_poly.pdbx_strand_id
1 'polypeptide(L)'
;MEIWQAIVLGAVQGFAEFLPVSSSGHLLLLQRLLGVTEGGLFFDIMLHIGTLIPVFIVFFGDILGLFKKPFKKMVWLIVATIPAGLTGVLLGDVIDKQFYSGTTLSAVLLSTTFLLTATELFVSERIQKQKNTALPLSLKSATAMGLAQSVAIVPGLSRSGTVISAGCISGVNREENASFAFLMSIPIILGAALVSGLDVIKGGVEIETLPIIFGVLTAAVTGYIAIKVMLKVIKKANYKWFSLYLILMAIVSISTKLIWEI
;
A
#
# COMPACT_ATOMS: atom_id res chain seq x y z
N MET A 1 16.17 14.81 9.24
CA MET A 1 15.30 15.02 8.04
C MET A 1 14.62 16.37 8.13
N GLU A 2 14.63 17.17 7.05
CA GLU A 2 13.99 18.48 7.03
C GLU A 2 12.46 18.40 7.00
N ILE A 3 11.75 19.38 7.58
CA ILE A 3 10.28 19.37 7.65
C ILE A 3 9.64 19.35 6.24
N TRP A 4 10.19 20.09 5.28
CA TRP A 4 9.66 20.10 3.91
C TRP A 4 9.78 18.73 3.22
N GLN A 5 10.87 17.97 3.50
CA GLN A 5 11.02 16.60 3.01
C GLN A 5 9.93 15.70 3.57
N ALA A 6 9.66 15.82 4.89
CA ALA A 6 8.60 15.08 5.55
C ALA A 6 7.21 15.40 4.98
N ILE A 7 6.91 16.67 4.67
CA ILE A 7 5.66 17.10 4.02
C ILE A 7 5.54 16.47 2.62
N VAL A 8 6.59 16.51 1.82
CA VAL A 8 6.59 15.94 0.46
C VAL A 8 6.38 14.42 0.52
N LEU A 9 7.12 13.71 1.38
CA LEU A 9 6.98 12.28 1.59
C LEU A 9 5.58 11.91 2.11
N GLY A 10 5.05 12.69 3.05
CA GLY A 10 3.69 12.52 3.56
C GLY A 10 2.63 12.71 2.47
N ALA A 11 2.79 13.70 1.60
CA ALA A 11 1.87 13.93 0.49
C ALA A 11 1.90 12.74 -0.50
N VAL A 12 3.07 12.27 -0.86
CA VAL A 12 3.23 11.11 -1.76
C VAL A 12 2.65 9.85 -1.12
N GLN A 13 2.94 9.59 0.17
CA GLN A 13 2.37 8.47 0.90
C GLN A 13 0.84 8.52 0.87
N GLY A 14 0.24 9.64 1.24
CA GLY A 14 -1.22 9.74 1.32
C GLY A 14 -1.90 9.52 -0.03
N PHE A 15 -1.34 10.05 -1.12
CA PHE A 15 -1.89 9.78 -2.45
C PHE A 15 -1.66 8.33 -2.88
N ALA A 16 -0.43 7.83 -2.79
CA ALA A 16 -0.05 6.54 -3.34
C ALA A 16 -0.56 5.34 -2.53
N GLU A 17 -0.91 5.52 -1.26
CA GLU A 17 -1.42 4.44 -0.39
C GLU A 17 -2.76 3.88 -0.88
N PHE A 18 -3.64 4.75 -1.36
CA PHE A 18 -4.99 4.38 -1.79
C PHE A 18 -5.14 4.27 -3.30
N LEU A 19 -4.29 4.95 -4.06
CA LEU A 19 -4.18 4.75 -5.50
C LEU A 19 -3.38 3.47 -5.76
N PRO A 20 -3.70 2.71 -6.81
CA PRO A 20 -3.02 1.44 -7.09
C PRO A 20 -1.65 1.67 -7.77
N VAL A 21 -0.75 2.42 -7.11
CA VAL A 21 0.53 2.86 -7.68
C VAL A 21 1.76 2.54 -6.81
N SER A 22 1.57 1.87 -5.68
CA SER A 22 2.62 1.51 -4.72
C SER A 22 3.26 2.69 -3.96
N SER A 23 2.76 2.95 -2.77
CA SER A 23 3.31 3.97 -1.86
C SER A 23 4.76 3.67 -1.46
N SER A 24 5.06 2.44 -1.05
CA SER A 24 6.41 2.02 -0.65
C SER A 24 7.45 2.20 -1.75
N GLY A 25 7.10 1.87 -3.00
CA GLY A 25 8.01 2.09 -4.12
C GLY A 25 8.28 3.56 -4.38
N HIS A 26 7.27 4.42 -4.27
CA HIS A 26 7.43 5.87 -4.42
C HIS A 26 8.24 6.49 -3.28
N LEU A 27 7.95 6.08 -2.03
CA LEU A 27 8.73 6.56 -0.89
C LEU A 27 10.21 6.18 -1.04
N LEU A 28 10.50 4.94 -1.40
CA LEU A 28 11.86 4.45 -1.59
C LEU A 28 12.63 5.27 -2.65
N LEU A 29 12.00 5.55 -3.80
CA LEU A 29 12.60 6.37 -4.84
C LEU A 29 12.80 7.81 -4.39
N LEU A 30 11.78 8.40 -3.78
CA LEU A 30 11.79 9.80 -3.40
C LEU A 30 12.75 10.07 -2.23
N GLN A 31 12.83 9.19 -1.24
CA GLN A 31 13.80 9.29 -0.16
C GLN A 31 15.23 9.29 -0.69
N ARG A 32 15.54 8.42 -1.66
CA ARG A 32 16.86 8.43 -2.33
C ARG A 32 17.13 9.74 -3.05
N LEU A 33 16.16 10.25 -3.82
CA LEU A 33 16.29 11.52 -4.54
C LEU A 33 16.48 12.72 -3.61
N LEU A 34 15.86 12.67 -2.43
CA LEU A 34 15.96 13.74 -1.42
C LEU A 34 17.16 13.57 -0.46
N GLY A 35 17.95 12.50 -0.61
CA GLY A 35 19.09 12.20 0.26
C GLY A 35 18.67 11.86 1.70
N VAL A 36 17.46 11.36 1.91
CA VAL A 36 16.96 10.94 3.23
C VAL A 36 17.45 9.51 3.49
N THR A 37 18.47 9.38 4.33
CA THR A 37 19.12 8.09 4.64
C THR A 37 18.81 7.57 6.03
N GLU A 38 18.39 8.44 6.96
CA GLU A 38 18.19 8.11 8.37
C GLU A 38 16.71 8.04 8.74
N GLY A 39 16.33 7.07 9.59
CA GLY A 39 14.99 6.91 10.13
C GLY A 39 13.93 6.40 9.16
N GLY A 40 14.32 5.97 7.93
CA GLY A 40 13.40 5.70 6.82
C GLY A 40 12.25 4.74 7.15
N LEU A 41 12.54 3.55 7.66
CA LEU A 41 11.49 2.55 7.90
C LEU A 41 10.49 2.99 8.98
N PHE A 42 10.96 3.54 10.10
CA PHE A 42 10.08 4.02 11.15
C PHE A 42 9.24 5.22 10.70
N PHE A 43 9.84 6.17 10.00
CA PHE A 43 9.14 7.30 9.43
C PHE A 43 8.06 6.86 8.44
N ASP A 44 8.38 5.91 7.55
CA ASP A 44 7.42 5.35 6.58
C ASP A 44 6.22 4.72 7.28
N ILE A 45 6.44 3.98 8.36
CA ILE A 45 5.36 3.39 9.14
C ILE A 45 4.50 4.47 9.82
N MET A 46 5.11 5.55 10.32
CA MET A 46 4.37 6.68 10.87
C MET A 46 3.50 7.36 9.80
N LEU A 47 4.00 7.48 8.58
CA LEU A 47 3.20 7.97 7.45
C LEU A 47 2.02 7.03 7.14
N HIS A 48 2.23 5.71 7.18
CA HIS A 48 1.15 4.74 7.01
C HIS A 48 0.11 4.84 8.14
N ILE A 49 0.52 5.09 9.40
CA ILE A 49 -0.42 5.39 10.49
C ILE A 49 -1.24 6.64 10.17
N GLY A 50 -0.60 7.68 9.62
CA GLY A 50 -1.28 8.88 9.16
C GLY A 50 -2.39 8.57 8.15
N THR A 51 -2.15 7.64 7.23
CA THR A 51 -3.14 7.22 6.23
C THR A 51 -4.29 6.37 6.82
N LEU A 52 -4.17 5.82 8.02
CA LEU A 52 -5.30 5.16 8.70
C LEU A 52 -6.37 6.16 9.14
N ILE A 53 -6.01 7.39 9.46
CA ILE A 53 -6.98 8.41 9.88
C ILE A 53 -8.11 8.58 8.85
N PRO A 54 -7.84 8.85 7.57
CA PRO A 54 -8.89 8.92 6.56
C PRO A 54 -9.63 7.61 6.33
N VAL A 55 -9.01 6.44 6.53
CA VAL A 55 -9.72 5.15 6.45
C VAL A 55 -10.78 5.07 7.54
N PHE A 56 -10.43 5.41 8.78
CA PHE A 56 -11.39 5.44 9.88
C PHE A 56 -12.53 6.44 9.64
N ILE A 57 -12.25 7.60 9.06
CA ILE A 57 -13.26 8.62 8.77
C ILE A 57 -14.21 8.16 7.65
N VAL A 58 -13.65 7.70 6.52
CA VAL A 58 -14.45 7.40 5.32
C VAL A 58 -15.22 6.10 5.47
N PHE A 59 -14.62 5.07 6.09
CA PHE A 59 -15.21 3.74 6.23
C PHE A 59 -15.75 3.47 7.64
N PHE A 60 -16.03 4.53 8.42
CA PHE A 60 -16.53 4.39 9.80
C PHE A 60 -17.76 3.48 9.89
N GLY A 61 -18.71 3.64 8.97
CA GLY A 61 -19.90 2.80 8.89
C GLY A 61 -19.60 1.32 8.58
N ASP A 62 -18.65 1.07 7.69
CA ASP A 62 -18.19 -0.29 7.35
C ASP A 62 -17.46 -0.93 8.54
N ILE A 63 -16.63 -0.16 9.25
CA ILE A 63 -15.93 -0.60 10.46
C ILE A 63 -16.93 -0.99 11.55
N LEU A 64 -17.94 -0.15 11.82
CA LEU A 64 -19.01 -0.51 12.75
C LEU A 64 -19.79 -1.74 12.28
N GLY A 65 -19.92 -1.91 10.97
CA GLY A 65 -20.54 -3.09 10.35
C GLY A 65 -19.79 -4.39 10.63
N LEU A 66 -18.46 -4.36 10.86
CA LEU A 66 -17.69 -5.55 11.23
C LEU A 66 -18.14 -6.15 12.56
N PHE A 67 -18.60 -5.32 13.49
CA PHE A 67 -19.05 -5.73 14.82
C PHE A 67 -20.52 -6.14 14.88
N LYS A 68 -21.26 -6.11 13.75
CA LYS A 68 -22.64 -6.57 13.68
C LYS A 68 -22.72 -8.08 13.44
N LYS A 69 -23.62 -8.75 14.18
CA LYS A 69 -23.90 -10.18 13.93
C LYS A 69 -24.39 -10.40 12.49
N PRO A 70 -23.98 -11.51 11.84
CA PRO A 70 -23.25 -12.68 12.36
C PRO A 70 -21.71 -12.57 12.26
N PHE A 71 -21.09 -11.39 12.29
CA PHE A 71 -19.65 -11.11 12.28
C PHE A 71 -18.88 -11.67 11.05
N LYS A 72 -19.58 -12.04 9.97
CA LYS A 72 -18.95 -12.67 8.78
C LYS A 72 -17.83 -11.82 8.20
N LYS A 73 -18.06 -10.52 8.00
CA LYS A 73 -17.04 -9.63 7.43
C LYS A 73 -15.82 -9.50 8.35
N MET A 74 -16.00 -9.49 9.68
CA MET A 74 -14.92 -9.49 10.65
C MET A 74 -14.07 -10.76 10.52
N VAL A 75 -14.71 -11.93 10.49
CA VAL A 75 -13.99 -13.21 10.32
C VAL A 75 -13.23 -13.24 8.99
N TRP A 76 -13.83 -12.75 7.91
CA TRP A 76 -13.17 -12.69 6.61
C TRP A 76 -11.98 -11.72 6.62
N LEU A 77 -12.09 -10.59 7.32
CA LEU A 77 -10.99 -9.64 7.49
C LEU A 77 -9.83 -10.29 8.24
N ILE A 78 -10.10 -11.00 9.34
CA ILE A 78 -9.08 -11.74 10.09
C ILE A 78 -8.42 -12.78 9.20
N VAL A 79 -9.18 -13.63 8.52
CA VAL A 79 -8.66 -14.68 7.62
C VAL A 79 -7.80 -14.07 6.50
N ALA A 80 -8.24 -12.96 5.91
CA ALA A 80 -7.49 -12.26 4.86
C ALA A 80 -6.20 -11.58 5.37
N THR A 81 -6.13 -11.24 6.65
CA THR A 81 -4.95 -10.60 7.25
C THR A 81 -3.83 -11.60 7.57
N ILE A 82 -4.18 -12.83 7.97
CA ILE A 82 -3.21 -13.84 8.42
C ILE A 82 -2.08 -14.09 7.41
N PRO A 83 -2.32 -14.34 6.10
CA PRO A 83 -1.25 -14.62 5.16
C PRO A 83 -0.22 -13.49 5.09
N ALA A 84 -0.68 -12.25 5.01
CA ALA A 84 0.21 -11.09 4.95
C ALA A 84 0.97 -10.85 6.26
N GLY A 85 0.32 -11.05 7.41
CA GLY A 85 0.97 -10.98 8.71
C GLY A 85 2.09 -12.01 8.85
N LEU A 86 1.84 -13.26 8.45
CA LEU A 86 2.85 -14.32 8.46
C LEU A 86 4.02 -14.01 7.51
N THR A 87 3.73 -13.54 6.28
CA THR A 87 4.78 -13.16 5.33
C THR A 87 5.63 -12.02 5.87
N GLY A 88 5.01 -10.99 6.47
CA GLY A 88 5.73 -9.87 7.06
C GLY A 88 6.69 -10.30 8.18
N VAL A 89 6.23 -11.16 9.09
CA VAL A 89 7.07 -11.65 10.20
C VAL A 89 8.18 -12.57 9.71
N LEU A 90 7.92 -13.45 8.74
CA LEU A 90 8.88 -14.46 8.30
C LEU A 90 9.88 -13.95 7.27
N LEU A 91 9.48 -13.02 6.40
CA LEU A 91 10.28 -12.57 5.25
C LEU A 91 10.58 -11.08 5.25
N GLY A 92 10.06 -10.30 6.21
CA GLY A 92 10.22 -8.84 6.26
C GLY A 92 11.68 -8.42 6.17
N ASP A 93 12.54 -8.92 7.06
CA ASP A 93 13.96 -8.57 7.09
C ASP A 93 14.69 -8.88 5.77
N VAL A 94 14.35 -9.99 5.13
CA VAL A 94 14.94 -10.39 3.84
C VAL A 94 14.51 -9.43 2.73
N ILE A 95 13.24 -9.09 2.70
CA ILE A 95 12.67 -8.15 1.72
C ILE A 95 13.30 -6.77 1.90
N ASP A 96 13.34 -6.27 3.13
CA ASP A 96 13.89 -4.94 3.43
C ASP A 96 15.36 -4.86 3.05
N LYS A 97 16.16 -5.85 3.40
CA LYS A 97 17.58 -5.90 3.03
C LYS A 97 17.77 -5.85 1.50
N GLN A 98 16.94 -6.50 0.72
CA GLN A 98 17.08 -6.51 -0.74
C GLN A 98 16.65 -5.20 -1.40
N PHE A 99 15.56 -4.61 -0.95
CA PHE A 99 15.00 -3.41 -1.58
C PHE A 99 15.64 -2.11 -1.10
N TYR A 100 16.02 -2.02 0.18
CA TYR A 100 16.61 -0.82 0.77
C TYR A 100 18.15 -0.77 0.68
N SER A 101 18.81 -1.81 0.16
CA SER A 101 20.27 -1.88 0.03
C SER A 101 20.89 -0.84 -0.92
N GLY A 102 20.10 -0.19 -1.76
CA GLY A 102 20.60 0.78 -2.73
C GLY A 102 21.37 0.20 -3.93
N THR A 103 21.39 -1.12 -4.08
CA THR A 103 22.11 -1.82 -5.15
C THR A 103 21.37 -1.78 -6.49
N THR A 104 22.07 -2.11 -7.59
CA THR A 104 21.45 -2.32 -8.91
C THR A 104 20.33 -3.37 -8.83
N LEU A 105 20.53 -4.43 -8.05
CA LEU A 105 19.51 -5.44 -7.81
C LEU A 105 18.23 -4.85 -7.21
N SER A 106 18.33 -3.95 -6.23
CA SER A 106 17.15 -3.30 -5.65
C SER A 106 16.38 -2.44 -6.67
N ALA A 107 17.07 -1.76 -7.58
CA ALA A 107 16.42 -0.99 -8.66
C ALA A 107 15.71 -1.90 -9.66
N VAL A 108 16.32 -3.03 -10.04
CA VAL A 108 15.71 -4.04 -10.93
C VAL A 108 14.49 -4.67 -10.28
N LEU A 109 14.60 -5.04 -8.99
CA LEU A 109 13.47 -5.60 -8.24
C LEU A 109 12.31 -4.61 -8.17
N LEU A 110 12.58 -3.34 -7.84
CA LEU A 110 11.57 -2.30 -7.76
C LEU A 110 10.88 -2.05 -9.12
N SER A 111 11.65 -2.02 -10.20
CA SER A 111 11.10 -1.88 -11.55
C SER A 111 10.21 -3.07 -11.92
N THR A 112 10.65 -4.28 -11.57
CA THR A 112 9.88 -5.50 -11.82
C THR A 112 8.56 -5.49 -11.07
N THR A 113 8.55 -5.06 -9.81
CA THR A 113 7.33 -4.98 -9.00
C THR A 113 6.35 -3.92 -9.49
N PHE A 114 6.83 -2.77 -9.98
CA PHE A 114 5.98 -1.80 -10.67
C PHE A 114 5.33 -2.38 -11.93
N LEU A 115 6.09 -3.12 -12.75
CA LEU A 115 5.56 -3.77 -13.96
C LEU A 115 4.56 -4.88 -13.62
N LEU A 116 4.79 -5.65 -12.55
CA LEU A 116 3.83 -6.65 -12.08
C LEU A 116 2.50 -5.98 -11.69
N THR A 117 2.52 -4.91 -10.89
CA THR A 117 1.30 -4.17 -10.54
C THR A 117 0.59 -3.61 -11.78
N ALA A 118 1.35 -3.06 -12.75
CA ALA A 118 0.78 -2.57 -14.00
C ALA A 118 0.05 -3.68 -14.76
N THR A 119 0.63 -4.86 -14.81
CA THR A 119 0.06 -6.03 -15.47
C THR A 119 -1.18 -6.54 -14.75
N GLU A 120 -1.13 -6.67 -13.42
CA GLU A 120 -2.27 -7.07 -12.58
C GLU A 120 -3.48 -6.15 -12.79
N LEU A 121 -3.28 -4.85 -12.76
CA LEU A 121 -4.34 -3.87 -12.98
C LEU A 121 -4.94 -3.98 -14.38
N PHE A 122 -4.11 -4.12 -15.39
CA PHE A 122 -4.56 -4.24 -16.78
C PHE A 122 -5.37 -5.52 -17.02
N VAL A 123 -4.87 -6.66 -16.51
CA VAL A 123 -5.52 -7.98 -16.67
C VAL A 123 -6.82 -8.01 -15.87
N SER A 124 -6.82 -7.56 -14.62
CA SER A 124 -8.00 -7.57 -13.75
C SER A 124 -9.13 -6.69 -14.29
N GLU A 125 -8.80 -5.53 -14.87
CA GLU A 125 -9.79 -4.67 -15.53
C GLU A 125 -10.46 -5.38 -16.72
N ARG A 126 -9.67 -6.07 -17.56
CA ARG A 126 -10.20 -6.82 -18.70
C ARG A 126 -11.09 -7.97 -18.26
N ILE A 127 -10.66 -8.76 -17.29
CA ILE A 127 -11.43 -9.89 -16.76
C ILE A 127 -12.75 -9.39 -16.17
N GLN A 128 -12.74 -8.33 -15.38
CA GLN A 128 -13.94 -7.78 -14.78
C GLN A 128 -14.93 -7.25 -15.80
N LYS A 129 -14.46 -6.59 -16.87
CA LYS A 129 -15.31 -6.11 -17.97
C LYS A 129 -15.95 -7.26 -18.75
N GLN A 130 -15.19 -8.35 -18.98
CA GLN A 130 -15.70 -9.52 -19.69
C GLN A 130 -16.73 -10.31 -18.87
N LYS A 131 -16.45 -10.52 -17.59
CA LYS A 131 -17.34 -11.30 -16.72
C LYS A 131 -18.66 -10.58 -16.41
N ASN A 132 -18.65 -9.25 -16.39
CA ASN A 132 -19.78 -8.38 -16.00
C ASN A 132 -20.51 -8.87 -14.72
N THR A 133 -19.76 -9.47 -13.79
CA THR A 133 -20.28 -10.03 -12.54
C THR A 133 -20.13 -9.03 -11.42
N ALA A 134 -21.11 -8.97 -10.53
CA ALA A 134 -21.10 -8.16 -9.31
C ALA A 134 -21.50 -9.05 -8.14
N LEU A 135 -20.65 -10.05 -7.84
CA LEU A 135 -20.89 -10.99 -6.74
C LEU A 135 -20.65 -10.30 -5.38
N PRO A 136 -21.40 -10.66 -4.35
CA PRO A 136 -21.10 -10.23 -2.99
C PRO A 136 -19.74 -10.80 -2.54
N LEU A 137 -19.08 -10.10 -1.62
CA LEU A 137 -17.89 -10.61 -0.95
C LEU A 137 -18.21 -11.96 -0.28
N SER A 138 -17.27 -12.87 -0.34
CA SER A 138 -17.37 -14.22 0.24
C SER A 138 -16.06 -14.59 0.93
N LEU A 139 -16.08 -15.62 1.78
CA LEU A 139 -14.85 -16.13 2.38
C LEU A 139 -13.79 -16.50 1.33
N LYS A 140 -14.21 -17.14 0.23
CA LYS A 140 -13.31 -17.54 -0.87
C LYS A 140 -12.62 -16.32 -1.49
N SER A 141 -13.39 -15.27 -1.83
CA SER A 141 -12.81 -14.04 -2.40
C SER A 141 -11.96 -13.28 -1.38
N ALA A 142 -12.38 -13.22 -0.10
CA ALA A 142 -11.59 -12.61 0.97
C ALA A 142 -10.24 -13.33 1.18
N THR A 143 -10.24 -14.67 1.15
CA THR A 143 -8.99 -15.46 1.22
C THR A 143 -8.09 -15.19 0.00
N ALA A 144 -8.65 -15.13 -1.21
CA ALA A 144 -7.88 -14.79 -2.41
C ALA A 144 -7.25 -13.38 -2.31
N MET A 145 -8.01 -12.40 -1.81
CA MET A 145 -7.50 -11.05 -1.55
C MET A 145 -6.40 -11.04 -0.46
N GLY A 146 -6.53 -11.88 0.56
CA GLY A 146 -5.52 -12.03 1.62
C GLY A 146 -4.22 -12.66 1.12
N LEU A 147 -4.31 -13.69 0.28
CA LEU A 147 -3.14 -14.29 -0.38
C LEU A 147 -2.47 -13.29 -1.32
N ALA A 148 -3.24 -12.51 -2.07
CA ALA A 148 -2.71 -11.43 -2.89
C ALA A 148 -2.00 -10.36 -2.04
N GLN A 149 -2.56 -10.00 -0.88
CA GLN A 149 -1.92 -9.08 0.06
C GLN A 149 -0.59 -9.60 0.61
N SER A 150 -0.45 -10.92 0.84
CA SER A 150 0.81 -11.50 1.32
C SER A 150 1.95 -11.38 0.31
N VAL A 151 1.66 -11.40 -0.98
CA VAL A 151 2.65 -11.12 -2.03
C VAL A 151 2.95 -9.62 -2.12
N ALA A 152 1.95 -8.78 -1.91
CA ALA A 152 2.07 -7.33 -2.02
C ALA A 152 2.78 -6.63 -0.82
N ILE A 153 3.42 -7.38 0.08
CA ILE A 153 4.36 -6.86 1.07
C ILE A 153 5.64 -6.35 0.41
N VAL A 154 6.00 -6.89 -0.74
CA VAL A 154 7.21 -6.53 -1.48
C VAL A 154 7.11 -5.07 -1.97
N PRO A 155 8.11 -4.21 -1.66
CA PRO A 155 8.13 -2.83 -2.14
C PRO A 155 7.99 -2.72 -3.66
N GLY A 156 7.24 -1.72 -4.13
CA GLY A 156 6.92 -1.57 -5.55
C GLY A 156 5.68 -2.32 -6.01
N LEU A 157 5.29 -3.44 -5.36
CA LEU A 157 3.95 -3.99 -5.51
C LEU A 157 2.94 -3.11 -4.78
N SER A 158 1.93 -2.66 -5.50
CA SER A 158 0.87 -1.88 -4.88
C SER A 158 -0.06 -2.80 -4.10
N ARG A 159 -0.04 -2.71 -2.76
CA ARG A 159 -0.95 -3.48 -1.91
C ARG A 159 -2.41 -3.26 -2.32
N SER A 160 -2.84 -1.99 -2.42
CA SER A 160 -4.20 -1.67 -2.86
C SER A 160 -4.49 -2.16 -4.27
N GLY A 161 -3.54 -2.02 -5.20
CA GLY A 161 -3.66 -2.51 -6.58
C GLY A 161 -3.83 -4.02 -6.65
N THR A 162 -2.94 -4.76 -6.02
CA THR A 162 -2.93 -6.24 -6.03
C THR A 162 -4.17 -6.82 -5.35
N VAL A 163 -4.56 -6.28 -4.18
CA VAL A 163 -5.77 -6.73 -3.46
C VAL A 163 -7.03 -6.43 -4.25
N ILE A 164 -7.18 -5.22 -4.80
CA ILE A 164 -8.32 -4.86 -5.66
C ILE A 164 -8.35 -5.74 -6.90
N SER A 165 -7.20 -6.01 -7.53
CA SER A 165 -7.11 -6.90 -8.69
C SER A 165 -7.59 -8.31 -8.38
N ALA A 166 -7.19 -8.88 -7.25
CA ALA A 166 -7.66 -10.19 -6.79
C ALA A 166 -9.18 -10.23 -6.58
N GLY A 167 -9.76 -9.20 -5.98
CA GLY A 167 -11.20 -9.07 -5.83
C GLY A 167 -11.93 -8.93 -7.18
N CYS A 168 -11.38 -8.16 -8.13
CA CYS A 168 -11.89 -8.04 -9.50
C CYS A 168 -11.90 -9.39 -10.24
N ILE A 169 -10.79 -10.13 -10.16
CA ILE A 169 -10.65 -11.46 -10.77
C ILE A 169 -11.66 -12.46 -10.15
N SER A 170 -11.89 -12.32 -8.85
CA SER A 170 -12.90 -13.11 -8.11
C SER A 170 -14.34 -12.69 -8.42
N GLY A 171 -14.56 -11.63 -9.20
CA GLY A 171 -15.88 -11.14 -9.59
C GLY A 171 -16.64 -10.37 -8.52
N VAL A 172 -15.97 -9.92 -7.47
CA VAL A 172 -16.58 -9.16 -6.37
C VAL A 172 -17.07 -7.78 -6.87
N ASN A 173 -18.22 -7.35 -6.34
CA ASN A 173 -18.74 -6.01 -6.59
C ASN A 173 -17.66 -4.95 -6.32
N ARG A 174 -17.52 -3.97 -7.21
CA ARG A 174 -16.41 -2.99 -7.19
C ARG A 174 -16.34 -2.16 -5.92
N GLU A 175 -17.48 -1.72 -5.42
CA GLU A 175 -17.53 -0.87 -4.22
C GLU A 175 -17.18 -1.70 -2.97
N GLU A 176 -17.73 -2.91 -2.87
CA GLU A 176 -17.45 -3.84 -1.77
C GLU A 176 -15.99 -4.34 -1.79
N ASN A 177 -15.45 -4.62 -2.98
CA ASN A 177 -14.04 -4.96 -3.18
C ASN A 177 -13.12 -3.85 -2.66
N ALA A 178 -13.36 -2.61 -3.06
CA ALA A 178 -12.56 -1.48 -2.63
C ALA A 178 -12.67 -1.22 -1.13
N SER A 179 -13.89 -1.18 -0.59
CA SER A 179 -14.11 -1.01 0.86
C SER A 179 -13.35 -2.08 1.64
N PHE A 180 -13.49 -3.35 1.26
CA PHE A 180 -12.82 -4.45 1.94
C PHE A 180 -11.28 -4.37 1.79
N ALA A 181 -10.76 -4.04 0.62
CA ALA A 181 -9.34 -3.85 0.40
C ALA A 181 -8.74 -2.73 1.30
N PHE A 182 -9.48 -1.64 1.49
CA PHE A 182 -9.05 -0.57 2.40
C PHE A 182 -9.19 -0.97 3.88
N LEU A 183 -10.22 -1.71 4.26
CA LEU A 183 -10.34 -2.24 5.61
C LEU A 183 -9.20 -3.22 5.96
N MET A 184 -8.73 -4.01 4.99
CA MET A 184 -7.58 -4.91 5.16
C MET A 184 -6.28 -4.17 5.48
N SER A 185 -6.16 -2.87 5.15
CA SER A 185 -5.00 -2.07 5.53
C SER A 185 -4.87 -1.85 7.03
N ILE A 186 -5.99 -1.77 7.75
CA ILE A 186 -6.01 -1.43 9.18
C ILE A 186 -5.15 -2.43 9.99
N PRO A 187 -5.47 -3.74 10.01
CA PRO A 187 -4.71 -4.69 10.83
C PRO A 187 -3.24 -4.83 10.38
N ILE A 188 -2.94 -4.69 9.10
CA ILE A 188 -1.57 -4.82 8.59
C ILE A 188 -0.72 -3.61 9.00
N ILE A 189 -1.22 -2.39 8.82
CA ILE A 189 -0.49 -1.17 9.21
C ILE A 189 -0.31 -1.12 10.73
N LEU A 190 -1.34 -1.45 11.51
CA LEU A 190 -1.23 -1.51 12.96
C LEU A 190 -0.24 -2.60 13.41
N GLY A 191 -0.23 -3.76 12.76
CA GLY A 191 0.71 -4.83 13.04
C GLY A 191 2.17 -4.40 12.74
N ALA A 192 2.42 -3.80 11.59
CA ALA A 192 3.73 -3.26 11.24
C ALA A 192 4.19 -2.17 12.23
N ALA A 193 3.27 -1.27 12.62
CA ALA A 193 3.55 -0.21 13.59
C ALA A 193 3.94 -0.76 14.97
N LEU A 194 3.29 -1.83 15.42
CA LEU A 194 3.63 -2.50 16.68
C LEU A 194 5.04 -3.12 16.63
N VAL A 195 5.38 -3.83 15.57
CA VAL A 195 6.70 -4.46 15.43
C VAL A 195 7.79 -3.40 15.40
N SER A 196 7.70 -2.42 14.49
CA SER A 196 8.73 -1.37 14.37
C SER A 196 8.79 -0.43 15.56
N GLY A 197 7.66 -0.16 16.22
CA GLY A 197 7.65 0.61 17.46
C GLY A 197 8.46 -0.08 18.58
N LEU A 198 8.37 -1.40 18.68
CA LEU A 198 9.16 -2.18 19.63
C LEU A 198 10.67 -2.12 19.30
N ASP A 199 11.03 -2.15 18.02
CA ASP A 199 12.42 -2.07 17.58
C ASP A 199 13.04 -0.70 17.86
N VAL A 200 12.29 0.37 17.65
CA VAL A 200 12.72 1.74 18.00
C VAL A 200 12.95 1.88 19.51
N ILE A 201 12.04 1.36 20.34
CA ILE A 201 12.20 1.40 21.80
C ILE A 201 13.45 0.64 22.24
N LYS A 202 13.74 -0.51 21.64
CA LYS A 202 14.92 -1.33 21.95
C LYS A 202 16.20 -0.74 21.39
N GLY A 203 16.15 -0.11 20.21
CA GLY A 203 17.31 0.41 19.50
C GLY A 203 17.77 1.80 19.95
N GLY A 204 17.00 2.52 20.77
CA GLY A 204 17.36 3.87 21.25
C GLY A 204 17.50 4.89 20.12
N VAL A 205 16.75 4.75 19.04
CA VAL A 205 16.81 5.65 17.88
C VAL A 205 16.29 7.03 18.28
N GLU A 206 17.06 8.08 18.01
CA GLU A 206 16.60 9.44 18.19
C GLU A 206 15.50 9.77 17.18
N ILE A 207 14.35 10.18 17.71
CA ILE A 207 13.17 10.49 16.91
C ILE A 207 13.02 11.99 16.76
N GLU A 208 13.16 12.50 15.55
CA GLU A 208 12.82 13.89 15.23
C GLU A 208 11.30 14.06 15.13
N THR A 209 10.70 14.54 16.20
CA THR A 209 9.23 14.59 16.36
C THR A 209 8.54 15.51 15.36
N LEU A 210 9.12 16.67 15.03
CA LEU A 210 8.47 17.66 14.15
C LEU A 210 8.28 17.15 12.71
N PRO A 211 9.29 16.60 12.02
CA PRO A 211 9.11 15.99 10.70
C PRO A 211 8.02 14.92 10.69
N ILE A 212 7.96 14.06 11.72
CA ILE A 212 6.95 13.02 11.82
C ILE A 212 5.54 13.62 11.90
N ILE A 213 5.32 14.62 12.76
CA ILE A 213 4.01 15.27 12.90
C ILE A 213 3.56 15.85 11.56
N PHE A 214 4.40 16.63 10.89
CA PHE A 214 4.05 17.24 9.61
C PHE A 214 3.83 16.20 8.50
N GLY A 215 4.65 15.15 8.45
CA GLY A 215 4.49 14.04 7.52
C GLY A 215 3.16 13.30 7.73
N VAL A 216 2.85 12.92 8.96
CA VAL A 216 1.60 12.23 9.35
C VAL A 216 0.37 13.07 9.02
N LEU A 217 0.37 14.35 9.37
CA LEU A 217 -0.76 15.25 9.06
C LEU A 217 -0.95 15.39 7.55
N THR A 218 0.13 15.55 6.80
CA THR A 218 0.06 15.66 5.35
C THR A 218 -0.43 14.36 4.72
N ALA A 219 0.06 13.19 5.18
CA ALA A 219 -0.40 11.89 4.71
C ALA A 219 -1.90 11.67 5.01
N ALA A 220 -2.39 12.12 6.17
CA ALA A 220 -3.81 12.03 6.51
C ALA A 220 -4.68 12.88 5.58
N VAL A 221 -4.29 14.14 5.32
CA VAL A 221 -5.06 15.05 4.46
C VAL A 221 -5.07 14.56 3.01
N THR A 222 -3.90 14.25 2.46
CA THR A 222 -3.79 13.79 1.07
C THR A 222 -4.40 12.41 0.88
N GLY A 223 -4.31 11.54 1.89
CA GLY A 223 -4.97 10.24 1.92
C GLY A 223 -6.49 10.34 1.88
N TYR A 224 -7.08 11.31 2.60
CA TYR A 224 -8.51 11.55 2.53
C TYR A 224 -8.96 11.93 1.10
N ILE A 225 -8.21 12.81 0.45
CA ILE A 225 -8.46 13.20 -0.94
C ILE A 225 -8.33 11.98 -1.86
N ALA A 226 -7.26 11.20 -1.69
CA ALA A 226 -6.98 10.01 -2.50
C ALA A 226 -8.08 8.95 -2.40
N ILE A 227 -8.59 8.65 -1.20
CA ILE A 227 -9.73 7.72 -1.02
C ILE A 227 -10.94 8.23 -1.80
N LYS A 228 -11.30 9.52 -1.67
CA LYS A 228 -12.46 10.09 -2.37
C LYS A 228 -12.32 10.02 -3.89
N VAL A 229 -11.11 10.25 -4.41
CA VAL A 229 -10.80 10.10 -5.84
C VAL A 229 -10.90 8.63 -6.25
N MET A 230 -10.27 7.74 -5.50
CA MET A 230 -10.23 6.31 -5.83
C MET A 230 -11.62 5.67 -5.85
N LEU A 231 -12.49 5.99 -4.90
CA LEU A 231 -13.88 5.51 -4.90
C LEU A 231 -14.66 5.96 -6.16
N LYS A 232 -14.36 7.14 -6.73
CA LYS A 232 -14.95 7.58 -8.01
C LYS A 232 -14.35 6.82 -9.20
N VAL A 233 -13.04 6.54 -9.18
CA VAL A 233 -12.33 5.82 -10.25
C VAL A 233 -12.79 4.36 -10.32
N ILE A 234 -12.94 3.69 -9.16
CA ILE A 234 -13.38 2.30 -9.07
C ILE A 234 -14.74 2.11 -9.72
N LYS A 235 -15.67 3.03 -9.56
CA LYS A 235 -17.00 2.97 -10.21
C LYS A 235 -16.90 2.89 -11.74
N LYS A 236 -15.91 3.55 -12.33
CA LYS A 236 -15.68 3.56 -13.79
C LYS A 236 -14.82 2.38 -14.27
N ALA A 237 -14.16 1.62 -13.34
CA ALA A 237 -13.22 0.53 -13.61
C ALA A 237 -12.25 0.86 -14.75
N ASN A 238 -11.53 1.95 -14.62
CA ASN A 238 -10.54 2.37 -15.60
C ASN A 238 -9.18 2.48 -14.91
N TYR A 239 -8.48 1.35 -14.82
CA TYR A 239 -7.15 1.27 -14.20
C TYR A 239 -6.01 1.47 -15.20
N LYS A 240 -6.33 1.62 -16.49
CA LYS A 240 -5.36 1.76 -17.58
C LYS A 240 -4.32 2.86 -17.34
N TRP A 241 -4.77 4.01 -16.83
CA TRP A 241 -3.89 5.14 -16.56
C TRP A 241 -2.89 4.86 -15.44
N PHE A 242 -3.30 4.10 -14.42
CA PHE A 242 -2.40 3.66 -13.37
C PHE A 242 -1.38 2.64 -13.91
N SER A 243 -1.81 1.72 -14.78
CA SER A 243 -0.88 0.78 -15.43
C SER A 243 0.17 1.51 -16.27
N LEU A 244 -0.23 2.50 -17.07
CA LEU A 244 0.71 3.31 -17.85
C LEU A 244 1.68 4.11 -16.97
N TYR A 245 1.17 4.70 -15.89
CA TYR A 245 1.98 5.41 -14.91
C TYR A 245 3.01 4.48 -14.25
N LEU A 246 2.64 3.27 -13.88
CA LEU A 246 3.55 2.30 -13.26
C LEU A 246 4.64 1.81 -14.23
N ILE A 247 4.34 1.69 -15.52
CA ILE A 247 5.36 1.42 -16.54
C ILE A 247 6.38 2.58 -16.59
N LEU A 248 5.93 3.82 -16.55
CA LEU A 248 6.82 4.98 -16.46
C LEU A 248 7.67 4.93 -15.19
N MET A 249 7.09 4.61 -14.05
CA MET A 249 7.83 4.50 -12.78
C MET A 249 8.85 3.37 -12.78
N ALA A 250 8.58 2.27 -13.48
CA ALA A 250 9.55 1.20 -13.68
C ALA A 250 10.77 1.69 -14.47
N ILE A 251 10.56 2.47 -15.52
CA ILE A 251 11.63 3.10 -16.31
C ILE A 251 12.42 4.09 -15.45
N VAL A 252 11.74 4.95 -14.69
CA VAL A 252 12.38 5.92 -13.79
C VAL A 252 13.24 5.21 -12.76
N SER A 253 12.76 4.12 -12.15
CA SER A 253 13.50 3.37 -11.13
C SER A 253 14.83 2.81 -11.65
N ILE A 254 14.87 2.32 -12.88
CA ILE A 254 16.12 1.87 -13.50
C ILE A 254 17.00 3.05 -13.91
N SER A 255 16.40 4.09 -14.49
CA SER A 255 17.16 5.25 -15.00
C SER A 255 17.84 6.03 -13.88
N THR A 256 17.19 6.19 -12.73
CA THR A 256 17.80 6.86 -11.58
C THR A 256 19.05 6.15 -11.10
N LYS A 257 19.09 4.82 -11.15
CA LYS A 257 20.28 4.07 -10.77
C LYS A 257 21.42 4.28 -11.77
N LEU A 258 21.14 4.25 -13.08
CA LEU A 258 22.13 4.46 -14.13
C LEU A 258 22.73 5.86 -14.11
N ILE A 259 21.97 6.87 -13.67
CA ILE A 259 22.45 8.27 -13.60
C ILE A 259 23.27 8.52 -12.33
N TRP A 260 23.04 7.82 -11.22
CA TRP A 260 23.66 8.09 -9.93
C TRP A 260 24.83 7.15 -9.58
N GLU A 261 25.15 6.18 -10.45
CA GLU A 261 26.37 5.37 -10.37
C GLU A 261 27.58 6.02 -11.10
N ILE A 262 27.37 7.19 -11.74
CA ILE A 262 28.44 7.99 -12.34
C ILE A 262 28.81 9.09 -11.33
#